data_e8fd568b403be01d473366f8974a0a58
#
_entry.id   e8fd568b403be01d473366f8974a0a58
#
_cell.length_a   1.000
_cell.length_b   1.000
_cell.length_c   1.000
_cell.angle_alpha   90.00
_cell.angle_beta   90.00
_cell.angle_gamma   90.00
#
_symmetry.space_group_name_H-M   'P 1'
#
loop_
_entity.id
_entity.type
_entity.pdbx_description
1 polymer ?
#
loop_
_entity_poly.entity_id
_entity_poly.type
_entity_poly.pdbx_seq_one_letter_code
_entity_poly.pdbx_strand_id
1 'polypeptide(L)'
;MSARVGPGGAGARSAPGRRELAYAVLLCLAGAGLALWAVTRTWVVDVADRAELLPLVEEGRTGGQLLAWLPALSLVGLAGGGAVLATRGRVRRVLGGLLVILGLTLAAGGGYGLLGNLGDLVTWAWPALVLLGGILTAAGGALTLLRGHRWPAMGTRYERRPAQSAGGGGPIVGAGTVEAWEALDRGEDPTAH
;
A
#
# COMPACT_ATOMS: atom_id res chain seq x y z
N MET A 1 -12.61 -0.71 -55.04
CA MET A 1 -13.11 0.09 -53.92
C MET A 1 -12.48 -0.51 -52.64
N SER A 2 -11.32 0.01 -52.22
CA SER A 2 -10.52 -0.56 -51.13
C SER A 2 -10.91 0.09 -49.82
N ALA A 3 -11.51 -0.65 -48.89
CA ALA A 3 -11.79 -0.22 -47.53
C ALA A 3 -10.52 -0.27 -46.70
N ARG A 4 -10.04 0.89 -46.32
CA ARG A 4 -8.89 1.10 -45.43
C ARG A 4 -9.32 0.78 -44.00
N VAL A 5 -8.94 -0.38 -43.48
CA VAL A 5 -9.05 -0.70 -42.04
C VAL A 5 -7.95 0.08 -41.32
N GLY A 6 -8.34 1.12 -40.60
CA GLY A 6 -7.46 1.88 -39.73
C GLY A 6 -7.05 1.04 -38.50
N PRO A 7 -5.77 1.06 -38.08
CA PRO A 7 -5.37 0.42 -36.83
C PRO A 7 -5.89 1.23 -35.67
N GLY A 8 -6.98 0.77 -35.05
CA GLY A 8 -7.49 1.31 -33.81
C GLY A 8 -6.44 1.10 -32.71
N GLY A 9 -5.66 2.14 -32.42
CA GLY A 9 -4.77 2.18 -31.27
C GLY A 9 -5.56 2.07 -29.98
N ALA A 10 -5.74 0.86 -29.48
CA ALA A 10 -6.20 0.59 -28.14
C ALA A 10 -5.07 0.94 -27.17
N GLY A 11 -4.79 2.24 -27.02
CA GLY A 11 -4.03 2.75 -25.89
C GLY A 11 -4.72 2.27 -24.62
N ALA A 12 -4.11 1.35 -23.92
CA ALA A 12 -4.56 0.83 -22.65
C ALA A 12 -4.68 1.99 -21.63
N ARG A 13 -5.82 2.67 -21.64
CA ARG A 13 -6.19 3.62 -20.58
C ARG A 13 -6.36 2.78 -19.33
N SER A 14 -5.30 2.72 -18.52
CA SER A 14 -5.36 2.09 -17.20
C SER A 14 -6.54 2.71 -16.47
N ALA A 15 -7.51 1.85 -16.09
CA ALA A 15 -8.73 2.30 -15.42
C ALA A 15 -8.38 3.20 -14.24
N PRO A 16 -9.07 4.33 -14.02
CA PRO A 16 -8.71 5.35 -13.02
C PRO A 16 -8.45 4.75 -11.63
N GLY A 17 -9.18 3.73 -11.22
CA GLY A 17 -8.99 3.05 -9.95
C GLY A 17 -7.64 2.32 -9.77
N ARG A 18 -6.99 1.88 -10.87
CA ARG A 18 -5.66 1.25 -10.79
C ARG A 18 -4.56 2.26 -10.49
N ARG A 19 -4.66 3.45 -11.05
CA ARG A 19 -3.71 4.54 -10.78
C ARG A 19 -3.85 5.04 -9.34
N GLU A 20 -5.07 5.21 -8.85
CA GLU A 20 -5.31 5.60 -7.45
C GLU A 20 -4.75 4.57 -6.46
N LEU A 21 -4.96 3.27 -6.73
CA LEU A 21 -4.36 2.20 -5.94
C LEU A 21 -2.83 2.29 -5.93
N ALA A 22 -2.22 2.47 -7.11
CA ALA A 22 -0.77 2.59 -7.23
C ALA A 22 -0.24 3.78 -6.44
N TYR A 23 -0.89 4.94 -6.53
CA TYR A 23 -0.50 6.13 -5.75
C TYR A 23 -0.61 5.91 -4.24
N ALA A 24 -1.70 5.29 -3.78
CA ALA A 24 -1.88 5.01 -2.35
C ALA A 24 -0.77 4.08 -1.82
N VAL A 25 -0.48 3.00 -2.56
CA VAL A 25 0.59 2.06 -2.19
C VAL A 25 1.96 2.73 -2.24
N LEU A 26 2.26 3.49 -3.29
CA LEU A 26 3.53 4.22 -3.41
C LEU A 26 3.70 5.23 -2.27
N LEU A 27 2.66 5.96 -1.89
CA LEU A 27 2.70 6.89 -0.75
C LEU A 27 3.00 6.14 0.55
N CYS A 28 2.35 5.01 0.80
CA CYS A 28 2.61 4.20 2.00
C CYS A 28 4.04 3.66 2.02
N LEU A 29 4.50 3.07 0.92
CA LEU A 29 5.84 2.47 0.84
C LEU A 29 6.94 3.54 0.88
N ALA A 30 6.78 4.63 0.12
CA ALA A 30 7.73 5.73 0.13
C ALA A 30 7.78 6.42 1.50
N GLY A 31 6.61 6.66 2.12
CA GLY A 31 6.53 7.28 3.43
C GLY A 31 7.16 6.44 4.52
N ALA A 32 6.77 5.16 4.63
CA ALA A 32 7.32 4.25 5.62
C ALA A 32 8.80 3.94 5.37
N GLY A 33 9.23 3.81 4.11
CA GLY A 33 10.63 3.62 3.73
C GLY A 33 11.49 4.82 4.08
N LEU A 34 10.99 6.04 3.80
CA LEU A 34 11.66 7.29 4.16
C LEU A 34 11.81 7.42 5.69
N ALA A 35 10.76 7.12 6.44
CA ALA A 35 10.79 7.13 7.90
C ALA A 35 11.81 6.11 8.43
N LEU A 36 11.79 4.88 7.92
CA LEU A 36 12.74 3.83 8.32
C LEU A 36 14.18 4.25 8.05
N TRP A 37 14.44 4.79 6.84
CA TRP A 37 15.78 5.27 6.49
C TRP A 37 16.25 6.41 7.40
N ALA A 38 15.38 7.39 7.68
CA ALA A 38 15.73 8.54 8.52
C ALA A 38 15.98 8.15 9.99
N VAL A 39 15.26 7.15 10.50
CA VAL A 39 15.42 6.64 11.88
C VAL A 39 16.77 5.94 12.08
N THR A 40 17.39 5.38 11.04
CA THR A 40 18.72 4.76 11.12
C THR A 40 19.87 5.77 11.17
N ARG A 41 19.57 7.06 10.97
CA ARG A 41 20.59 8.13 10.98
C ARG A 41 20.83 8.66 12.39
N THR A 42 22.02 9.20 12.62
CA THR A 42 22.37 9.85 13.88
C THR A 42 21.62 11.17 14.02
N TRP A 43 20.82 11.30 15.10
CA TRP A 43 20.04 12.51 15.39
C TRP A 43 20.75 13.41 16.38
N VAL A 44 21.38 12.82 17.39
CA VAL A 44 22.00 13.51 18.52
C VAL A 44 23.42 13.00 18.70
N VAL A 45 24.33 13.88 19.06
CA VAL A 45 25.68 13.55 19.52
C VAL A 45 25.81 14.04 20.95
N ASP A 46 25.96 13.08 21.88
CA ASP A 46 26.27 13.39 23.27
C ASP A 46 27.80 13.50 23.40
N VAL A 47 28.27 14.68 23.79
CA VAL A 47 29.66 14.86 24.21
C VAL A 47 29.75 14.45 25.66
N ALA A 48 30.21 13.22 25.90
CA ALA A 48 30.44 12.76 27.28
C ALA A 48 31.67 13.48 27.85
N ASP A 49 31.40 14.45 28.74
CA ASP A 49 32.43 15.07 29.57
C ASP A 49 32.96 14.02 30.57
N ARG A 50 33.89 13.17 30.11
CA ARG A 50 34.66 12.29 30.97
C ARG A 50 35.97 13.01 31.35
N ALA A 51 36.29 12.95 32.66
CA ALA A 51 37.42 13.58 33.28
C ALA A 51 38.60 13.92 32.33
N GLU A 52 39.16 15.12 32.48
CA GLU A 52 40.15 15.87 31.67
C GLU A 52 41.34 15.08 31.07
N LEU A 53 41.46 13.77 31.32
CA LEU A 53 42.60 12.94 30.92
C LEU A 53 42.29 11.88 29.84
N LEU A 54 41.02 11.78 29.36
CA LEU A 54 40.64 10.81 28.33
C LEU A 54 40.14 11.54 27.08
N PRO A 55 40.43 11.02 25.85
CA PRO A 55 39.93 11.61 24.64
C PRO A 55 38.40 11.67 24.65
N LEU A 56 37.85 12.79 24.19
CA LEU A 56 36.40 13.01 24.01
C LEU A 56 35.85 11.91 23.08
N VAL A 57 34.96 11.09 23.59
CA VAL A 57 34.25 10.11 22.78
C VAL A 57 32.91 10.69 22.40
N GLU A 58 32.75 11.01 21.14
CA GLU A 58 31.45 11.42 20.58
C GLU A 58 30.57 10.19 20.37
N GLU A 59 29.58 9.98 21.22
CA GLU A 59 28.62 8.91 21.06
C GLU A 59 27.39 9.44 20.29
N GLY A 60 27.32 9.10 18.99
CA GLY A 60 26.18 9.41 18.15
C GLY A 60 25.01 8.48 18.44
N ARG A 61 23.84 9.03 18.76
CA ARG A 61 22.59 8.26 18.93
C ARG A 61 21.69 8.39 17.71
N THR A 62 21.25 7.23 17.21
CA THR A 62 20.30 7.18 16.10
C THR A 62 18.86 7.44 16.59
N GLY A 63 17.98 7.85 15.66
CA GLY A 63 16.56 8.00 15.97
C GLY A 63 15.93 6.72 16.53
N GLY A 64 16.38 5.55 16.08
CA GLY A 64 15.92 4.26 16.57
C GLY A 64 16.39 3.92 17.99
N GLN A 65 17.52 4.47 18.44
CA GLN A 65 17.97 4.34 19.83
C GLN A 65 17.23 5.30 20.76
N LEU A 66 16.89 6.49 20.27
CA LEU A 66 16.12 7.48 21.05
C LEU A 66 14.65 7.08 21.16
N LEU A 67 14.08 6.57 20.09
CA LEU A 67 12.68 6.18 19.98
C LEU A 67 12.60 4.75 19.38
N ALA A 68 12.86 3.73 20.20
CA ALA A 68 13.00 2.35 19.78
C ALA A 68 11.79 1.74 19.06
N TRP A 69 10.61 2.33 19.20
CA TRP A 69 9.38 1.90 18.55
C TRP A 69 9.26 2.41 17.09
N LEU A 70 9.97 3.46 16.69
CA LEU A 70 9.90 4.04 15.33
C LEU A 70 10.33 3.05 14.23
N PRO A 71 11.46 2.33 14.34
CA PRO A 71 11.85 1.35 13.31
C PRO A 71 10.81 0.25 13.14
N ALA A 72 10.27 -0.26 14.25
CA ALA A 72 9.25 -1.31 14.21
C ALA A 72 7.98 -0.84 13.50
N LEU A 73 7.47 0.36 13.84
CA LEU A 73 6.30 0.92 13.16
C LEU A 73 6.56 1.20 11.67
N SER A 74 7.76 1.65 11.31
CA SER A 74 8.12 1.87 9.90
C SER A 74 8.10 0.56 9.10
N LEU A 75 8.59 -0.54 9.68
CA LEU A 75 8.52 -1.88 9.06
C LEU A 75 7.07 -2.37 8.93
N VAL A 76 6.25 -2.16 9.96
CA VAL A 76 4.80 -2.48 9.90
C VAL A 76 4.11 -1.64 8.83
N GLY A 77 4.49 -0.37 8.66
CA GLY A 77 4.00 0.51 7.61
C GLY A 77 4.33 0.00 6.20
N LEU A 78 5.56 -0.46 5.98
CA LEU A 78 5.98 -1.09 4.73
C LEU A 78 5.19 -2.36 4.43
N ALA A 79 5.08 -3.26 5.42
CA ALA A 79 4.30 -4.49 5.28
C ALA A 79 2.81 -4.18 5.00
N GLY A 80 2.23 -3.21 5.71
CA GLY A 80 0.86 -2.76 5.52
C GLY A 80 0.62 -2.15 4.14
N GLY A 81 1.56 -1.32 3.65
CA GLY A 81 1.51 -0.77 2.29
C GLY A 81 1.49 -1.87 1.22
N GLY A 82 2.31 -2.91 1.38
CA GLY A 82 2.28 -4.09 0.53
C GLY A 82 0.98 -4.90 0.64
N ALA A 83 0.46 -5.05 1.86
CA ALA A 83 -0.78 -5.78 2.12
C ALA A 83 -2.03 -5.13 1.49
N VAL A 84 -2.00 -3.81 1.22
CA VAL A 84 -3.07 -3.11 0.48
C VAL A 84 -3.30 -3.73 -0.89
N LEU A 85 -2.23 -4.24 -1.56
CA LEU A 85 -2.34 -4.89 -2.86
C LEU A 85 -3.06 -6.25 -2.77
N ALA A 86 -2.81 -7.00 -1.70
CA ALA A 86 -3.38 -8.33 -1.49
C ALA A 86 -4.82 -8.30 -0.95
N THR A 87 -5.24 -7.19 -0.32
CA THR A 87 -6.54 -7.08 0.34
C THR A 87 -7.61 -6.46 -0.56
N ARG A 88 -8.89 -6.74 -0.26
CA ARG A 88 -10.04 -6.20 -0.99
C ARG A 88 -11.23 -5.94 -0.07
N GLY A 89 -12.15 -5.11 -0.52
CA GLY A 89 -13.41 -4.84 0.17
C GLY A 89 -13.24 -4.19 1.55
N ARG A 90 -13.90 -4.75 2.56
CA ARG A 90 -13.89 -4.22 3.94
C ARG A 90 -12.51 -4.31 4.60
N VAL A 91 -11.78 -5.41 4.36
CA VAL A 91 -10.44 -5.62 4.94
C VAL A 91 -9.48 -4.52 4.49
N ARG A 92 -9.52 -4.11 3.22
CA ARG A 92 -8.71 -3.00 2.70
C ARG A 92 -9.01 -1.67 3.42
N ARG A 93 -10.28 -1.41 3.77
CA ARG A 93 -10.63 -0.21 4.55
C ARG A 93 -10.03 -0.24 5.96
N VAL A 94 -10.18 -1.37 6.65
CA VAL A 94 -9.62 -1.54 8.00
C VAL A 94 -8.10 -1.33 7.95
N LEU A 95 -7.45 -1.94 6.98
CA LEU A 95 -6.00 -1.78 6.76
C LEU A 95 -5.63 -0.32 6.46
N GLY A 96 -6.42 0.38 5.62
CA GLY A 96 -6.25 1.81 5.37
C GLY A 96 -6.36 2.65 6.64
N GLY A 97 -7.35 2.38 7.50
CA GLY A 97 -7.50 3.05 8.80
C GLY A 97 -6.30 2.79 9.73
N LEU A 98 -5.83 1.55 9.75
CA LEU A 98 -4.64 1.17 10.53
C LEU A 98 -3.39 1.93 10.06
N LEU A 99 -3.20 2.04 8.72
CA LEU A 99 -2.09 2.81 8.13
C LEU A 99 -2.18 4.31 8.42
N VAL A 100 -3.39 4.88 8.54
CA VAL A 100 -3.57 6.28 8.98
C VAL A 100 -3.06 6.44 10.41
N ILE A 101 -3.52 5.61 11.34
CA ILE A 101 -3.09 5.67 12.75
C ILE A 101 -1.58 5.52 12.84
N LEU A 102 -1.02 4.52 12.17
CA LEU A 102 0.41 4.25 12.16
C LEU A 102 1.21 5.42 11.57
N GLY A 103 0.78 5.98 10.45
CA GLY A 103 1.43 7.14 9.83
C GLY A 103 1.37 8.38 10.73
N LEU A 104 0.25 8.63 11.42
CA LEU A 104 0.15 9.72 12.39
C LEU A 104 1.06 9.51 13.60
N THR A 105 1.20 8.27 14.07
CA THR A 105 2.12 7.93 15.17
C THR A 105 3.57 8.14 14.75
N LEU A 106 3.96 7.74 13.54
CA LEU A 106 5.30 8.03 12.98
C LEU A 106 5.53 9.55 12.87
N ALA A 107 4.55 10.29 12.38
CA ALA A 107 4.63 11.75 12.27
C ALA A 107 4.78 12.42 13.65
N ALA A 108 4.05 11.94 14.64
CA ALA A 108 4.17 12.41 16.03
C ALA A 108 5.57 12.13 16.59
N GLY A 109 6.14 10.97 16.32
CA GLY A 109 7.51 10.62 16.70
C GLY A 109 8.57 11.52 16.06
N GLY A 110 8.43 11.81 14.77
CA GLY A 110 9.29 12.78 14.06
C GLY A 110 9.13 14.20 14.60
N GLY A 111 7.88 14.63 14.88
CA GLY A 111 7.57 15.91 15.49
C GLY A 111 8.14 16.03 16.90
N TYR A 112 8.05 14.97 17.70
CA TYR A 112 8.69 14.93 19.02
C TYR A 112 10.22 15.03 18.90
N GLY A 113 10.83 14.39 17.89
CA GLY A 113 12.26 14.52 17.62
C GLY A 113 12.70 15.94 17.27
N LEU A 114 11.80 16.76 16.67
CA LEU A 114 12.08 18.16 16.33
C LEU A 114 11.87 19.13 17.50
N LEU A 115 10.84 18.90 18.30
CA LEU A 115 10.38 19.83 19.33
C LEU A 115 10.78 19.37 20.73
N GLY A 116 11.08 18.08 20.90
CA GLY A 116 11.51 17.49 22.17
C GLY A 116 12.92 17.90 22.55
N ASN A 117 13.15 18.06 23.85
CA ASN A 117 14.47 18.38 24.39
C ASN A 117 15.34 17.10 24.47
N LEU A 118 15.68 16.53 23.31
CA LEU A 118 16.42 15.26 23.21
C LEU A 118 17.94 15.42 23.26
N GLY A 119 18.45 16.65 23.44
CA GLY A 119 19.85 17.01 23.36
C GLY A 119 20.21 17.83 22.12
N ASP A 120 21.50 18.02 21.86
CA ASP A 120 21.96 18.79 20.71
C ASP A 120 21.76 18.01 19.41
N LEU A 121 20.83 18.44 18.59
CA LEU A 121 20.55 17.84 17.29
C LEU A 121 21.71 18.12 16.33
N VAL A 122 22.32 17.07 15.79
CA VAL A 122 23.30 17.16 14.70
C VAL A 122 22.68 17.82 13.48
N THR A 123 21.43 17.42 13.17
CA THR A 123 20.65 18.03 12.11
C THR A 123 19.16 17.78 12.30
N TRP A 124 18.37 18.82 12.12
CA TRP A 124 16.91 18.77 12.18
C TRP A 124 16.27 17.98 11.01
N ALA A 125 17.06 17.72 9.95
CA ALA A 125 16.56 17.09 8.73
C ALA A 125 16.06 15.66 8.98
N TRP A 126 16.72 14.88 9.84
CA TRP A 126 16.34 13.48 10.06
C TRP A 126 14.99 13.31 10.77
N PRO A 127 14.72 13.98 11.89
CA PRO A 127 13.37 13.97 12.47
C PRO A 127 12.30 14.53 11.53
N ALA A 128 12.63 15.59 10.75
CA ALA A 128 11.71 16.17 9.76
C ALA A 128 11.36 15.15 8.65
N LEU A 129 12.30 14.33 8.21
CA LEU A 129 12.04 13.26 7.24
C LEU A 129 11.15 12.16 7.81
N VAL A 130 11.28 11.83 9.11
CA VAL A 130 10.35 10.89 9.77
C VAL A 130 8.95 11.49 9.84
N LEU A 131 8.82 12.76 10.20
CA LEU A 131 7.54 13.49 10.18
C LEU A 131 6.90 13.43 8.79
N LEU A 132 7.66 13.78 7.75
CA LEU A 132 7.19 13.74 6.37
C LEU A 132 6.79 12.33 5.95
N GLY A 133 7.62 11.32 6.26
CA GLY A 133 7.35 9.92 5.97
C GLY A 133 6.05 9.44 6.64
N GLY A 134 5.83 9.83 7.88
CA GLY A 134 4.58 9.56 8.61
C GLY A 134 3.36 10.20 7.94
N ILE A 135 3.45 11.47 7.52
CA ILE A 135 2.38 12.17 6.80
C ILE A 135 2.07 11.47 5.46
N LEU A 136 3.08 11.09 4.69
CA LEU A 136 2.90 10.36 3.43
C LEU A 136 2.21 9.01 3.65
N THR A 137 2.63 8.27 4.68
CA THR A 137 2.02 6.99 5.05
C THR A 137 0.55 7.18 5.46
N ALA A 138 0.25 8.20 6.27
CA ALA A 138 -1.11 8.54 6.66
C ALA A 138 -1.98 8.94 5.46
N ALA A 139 -1.44 9.73 4.51
CA ALA A 139 -2.13 10.12 3.29
C ALA A 139 -2.45 8.91 2.40
N GLY A 140 -1.51 7.99 2.21
CA GLY A 140 -1.72 6.74 1.48
C GLY A 140 -2.77 5.85 2.16
N GLY A 141 -2.73 5.75 3.48
CA GLY A 141 -3.74 5.07 4.31
C GLY A 141 -5.12 5.71 4.16
N ALA A 142 -5.21 7.04 4.20
CA ALA A 142 -6.47 7.78 4.03
C ALA A 142 -7.07 7.57 2.63
N LEU A 143 -6.27 7.60 1.58
CA LEU A 143 -6.71 7.27 0.22
C LEU A 143 -7.27 5.85 0.16
N THR A 144 -6.59 4.89 0.81
CA THR A 144 -7.02 3.49 0.89
C THR A 144 -8.34 3.35 1.66
N LEU A 145 -8.48 4.05 2.79
CA LEU A 145 -9.68 4.05 3.63
C LEU A 145 -10.90 4.62 2.88
N LEU A 146 -10.72 5.78 2.23
CA LEU A 146 -11.82 6.53 1.61
C LEU A 146 -12.22 5.95 0.24
N ARG A 147 -11.25 5.54 -0.58
CA ARG A 147 -11.48 5.13 -1.97
C ARG A 147 -11.27 3.65 -2.26
N GLY A 148 -10.68 2.90 -1.32
CA GLY A 148 -10.31 1.50 -1.51
C GLY A 148 -11.46 0.56 -1.90
N HIS A 149 -12.72 0.94 -1.60
CA HIS A 149 -13.90 0.15 -1.96
C HIS A 149 -14.27 0.25 -3.46
N ARG A 150 -13.83 1.31 -4.13
CA ARG A 150 -14.11 1.55 -5.56
C ARG A 150 -13.07 0.92 -6.49
N TRP A 151 -11.97 0.41 -5.92
CA TRP A 151 -10.87 -0.11 -6.71
C TRP A 151 -11.14 -1.54 -7.18
N PRO A 152 -10.83 -1.86 -8.45
CA PRO A 152 -11.07 -3.18 -9.00
C PRO A 152 -10.27 -4.24 -8.23
N ALA A 153 -10.94 -5.33 -7.85
CA ALA A 153 -10.29 -6.51 -7.34
C ALA A 153 -9.77 -7.35 -8.52
N MET A 154 -8.59 -7.95 -8.41
CA MET A 154 -8.02 -8.81 -9.47
C MET A 154 -8.88 -10.03 -9.81
N GLY A 155 -9.87 -10.38 -8.96
CA GLY A 155 -10.74 -11.55 -9.12
C GLY A 155 -11.98 -11.36 -10.00
N THR A 156 -12.40 -10.13 -10.33
CA THR A 156 -13.65 -9.89 -11.08
C THR A 156 -13.63 -10.42 -12.52
N ARG A 157 -12.46 -10.77 -13.04
CA ARG A 157 -12.32 -11.39 -14.37
C ARG A 157 -12.74 -12.86 -14.39
N TYR A 158 -12.77 -13.51 -13.22
CA TYR A 158 -13.10 -14.93 -13.06
C TYR A 158 -14.43 -15.16 -12.34
N GLU A 159 -15.07 -14.11 -11.79
CA GLU A 159 -16.45 -14.21 -11.33
C GLU A 159 -17.33 -14.25 -12.58
N ARG A 160 -17.68 -15.48 -13.01
CA ARG A 160 -18.78 -15.71 -13.95
C ARG A 160 -19.99 -14.95 -13.41
N ARG A 161 -20.51 -14.00 -14.16
CA ARG A 161 -21.83 -13.46 -13.87
C ARG A 161 -22.75 -14.68 -13.69
N PRO A 162 -23.51 -14.79 -12.59
CA PRO A 162 -24.61 -15.74 -12.53
C PRO A 162 -25.43 -15.45 -13.77
N ALA A 163 -25.68 -16.45 -14.58
CA ALA A 163 -26.56 -16.33 -15.74
C ALA A 163 -27.88 -15.78 -15.20
N GLN A 164 -28.18 -14.50 -15.46
CA GLN A 164 -29.49 -13.97 -15.25
C GLN A 164 -30.41 -14.74 -16.18
N SER A 165 -31.23 -15.60 -15.59
CA SER A 165 -32.38 -16.21 -16.19
C SER A 165 -33.37 -15.09 -16.53
N ALA A 166 -33.09 -14.34 -17.59
CA ALA A 166 -34.01 -13.40 -18.21
C ALA A 166 -34.56 -14.08 -19.46
N GLY A 167 -35.81 -14.48 -19.39
CA GLY A 167 -36.57 -14.89 -20.55
C GLY A 167 -36.50 -13.83 -21.65
N GLY A 168 -36.06 -14.21 -22.84
CA GLY A 168 -35.99 -13.35 -24.02
C GLY A 168 -35.04 -13.91 -25.05
N GLY A 169 -35.58 -14.53 -26.08
CA GLY A 169 -34.89 -15.24 -27.17
C GLY A 169 -33.76 -14.45 -27.84
N GLY A 170 -32.52 -14.90 -27.62
CA GLY A 170 -31.35 -14.57 -28.42
C GLY A 170 -30.45 -15.78 -28.45
N PRO A 171 -29.57 -15.98 -29.46
CA PRO A 171 -28.76 -17.19 -29.59
C PRO A 171 -27.78 -17.29 -28.41
N ILE A 172 -27.96 -18.31 -27.59
CA ILE A 172 -27.24 -18.59 -26.35
C ILE A 172 -25.90 -19.26 -26.70
N VAL A 173 -24.88 -18.49 -26.98
CA VAL A 173 -23.49 -18.99 -27.20
C VAL A 173 -22.75 -19.20 -25.86
N GLY A 174 -23.38 -19.69 -24.84
CA GLY A 174 -22.72 -19.91 -23.55
C GLY A 174 -23.44 -20.86 -22.60
N ALA A 175 -24.75 -21.02 -22.72
CA ALA A 175 -25.52 -21.93 -21.85
C ALA A 175 -25.24 -23.41 -22.21
N GLY A 176 -25.10 -23.72 -23.47
CA GLY A 176 -24.86 -25.09 -23.93
C GLY A 176 -23.54 -25.72 -23.43
N THR A 177 -22.53 -24.90 -23.10
CA THR A 177 -21.28 -25.45 -22.58
C THR A 177 -21.35 -25.89 -21.14
N VAL A 178 -22.12 -25.19 -20.28
CA VAL A 178 -22.28 -25.61 -18.87
C VAL A 178 -23.17 -26.82 -18.78
N GLU A 179 -24.25 -26.88 -19.53
CA GLU A 179 -25.14 -28.04 -19.60
C GLU A 179 -24.42 -29.25 -20.18
N ALA A 180 -23.54 -29.05 -21.18
CA ALA A 180 -22.70 -30.13 -21.74
C ALA A 180 -21.71 -30.66 -20.70
N TRP A 181 -21.10 -29.81 -19.88
CA TRP A 181 -20.22 -30.24 -18.79
C TRP A 181 -20.98 -30.98 -17.68
N GLU A 182 -22.17 -30.50 -17.30
CA GLU A 182 -23.02 -31.21 -16.33
C GLU A 182 -23.53 -32.54 -16.86
N ALA A 183 -23.79 -32.68 -18.16
CA ALA A 183 -24.15 -33.93 -18.77
C ALA A 183 -22.95 -34.92 -18.74
N LEU A 184 -21.75 -34.45 -19.06
CA LEU A 184 -20.53 -35.24 -18.94
C LEU A 184 -20.26 -35.73 -17.50
N ASP A 185 -20.49 -34.89 -16.49
CA ASP A 185 -20.34 -35.26 -15.09
C ASP A 185 -21.36 -36.33 -14.65
N ARG A 186 -22.54 -36.37 -15.29
CA ARG A 186 -23.55 -37.44 -15.10
C ARG A 186 -23.27 -38.69 -15.92
N GLY A 187 -22.22 -38.66 -16.76
CA GLY A 187 -21.87 -39.76 -17.66
C GLY A 187 -22.74 -39.88 -18.92
N GLU A 188 -23.48 -38.81 -19.24
CA GLU A 188 -24.29 -38.72 -20.46
C GLU A 188 -23.44 -38.14 -21.61
N ASP A 189 -23.53 -38.76 -22.80
CA ASP A 189 -22.84 -38.27 -23.98
C ASP A 189 -23.63 -37.14 -24.66
N PRO A 190 -23.20 -35.88 -24.57
CA PRO A 190 -23.93 -34.71 -25.10
C PRO A 190 -23.91 -34.70 -26.65
N THR A 191 -23.18 -35.60 -27.29
CA THR A 191 -23.10 -35.70 -28.77
C THR A 191 -23.98 -36.81 -29.36
N ALA A 192 -24.64 -37.61 -28.53
CA ALA A 192 -25.51 -38.69 -28.97
C ALA A 192 -26.93 -38.14 -29.34
N HIS A 193 -27.05 -37.60 -30.57
CA HIS A 193 -28.33 -37.23 -31.20
C HIS A 193 -28.51 -37.99 -32.52
#